data_12038026003700a563570b04e62aaae1
#
_entry.id   12038026003700a563570b04e62aaae1
#
_cell.length_a   1.000
_cell.length_b   1.000
_cell.length_c   1.000
_cell.angle_alpha   90.00
_cell.angle_beta   90.00
_cell.angle_gamma   90.00
#
_symmetry.space_group_name_H-M   'P 1'
#
loop_
_entity.id
_entity.type
_entity.pdbx_description
1 polymer ?
#
loop_
_entity_poly.entity_id
_entity_poly.type
_entity_poly.pdbx_seq_one_letter_code
_entity_poly.pdbx_strand_id
1 'polypeptide(L)'
;MVIKKHLQKKNLSKISNSLRQEQNKYGILLCGGDTTFSNKLSFSITSVGFSKNIVFRNKVKHNDDVYVTGNLGDSYIGLKVLQNRVRTSKKLKDYFVKKYYEPDI
;
A
#
# COMPACT_ATOMS: atom_id res chain seq x y z
N MET A 1 -5.45 2.19 14.36
CA MET A 1 -6.58 2.14 13.39
C MET A 1 -7.77 2.89 13.97
N VAL A 2 -8.43 3.69 13.16
CA VAL A 2 -9.66 4.40 13.56
C VAL A 2 -10.82 3.83 12.77
N ILE A 3 -11.89 3.41 13.43
CA ILE A 3 -13.04 2.76 12.79
C ILE A 3 -14.31 3.60 12.94
N LYS A 4 -15.21 3.50 11.96
CA LYS A 4 -16.55 4.10 12.05
C LYS A 4 -17.38 3.35 13.08
N LYS A 5 -18.23 4.09 13.83
CA LYS A 5 -19.15 3.55 14.84
C LYS A 5 -20.03 2.38 14.32
N HIS A 6 -20.26 2.29 13.01
CA HIS A 6 -21.09 1.26 12.37
C HIS A 6 -20.28 0.29 11.48
N LEU A 7 -18.97 0.18 11.68
CA LEU A 7 -18.20 -0.81 10.92
C LEU A 7 -18.62 -2.22 11.34
N GLN A 8 -19.16 -2.97 10.41
CA GLN A 8 -19.64 -4.33 10.69
C GLN A 8 -18.49 -5.26 11.09
N LYS A 9 -18.74 -6.19 12.01
CA LYS A 9 -17.79 -7.22 12.45
C LYS A 9 -17.13 -7.96 11.28
N LYS A 10 -17.89 -8.23 10.19
CA LYS A 10 -17.40 -8.82 8.96
C LYS A 10 -16.26 -8.01 8.30
N ASN A 11 -16.30 -6.68 8.36
CA ASN A 11 -15.27 -5.83 7.78
C ASN A 11 -13.99 -5.84 8.62
N LEU A 12 -14.13 -5.89 9.95
CA LEU A 12 -12.97 -6.05 10.85
C LEU A 12 -12.24 -7.37 10.61
N SER A 13 -12.98 -8.46 10.41
CA SER A 13 -12.40 -9.77 10.07
C SER A 13 -11.64 -9.73 8.74
N LYS A 14 -12.17 -9.03 7.73
CA LYS A 14 -11.46 -8.85 6.45
C LYS A 14 -10.16 -8.07 6.63
N ILE A 15 -10.16 -6.98 7.39
CA ILE A 15 -8.96 -6.19 7.69
C ILE A 15 -7.92 -7.05 8.40
N SER A 16 -8.32 -7.78 9.45
CA SER A 16 -7.43 -8.68 10.20
C SER A 16 -6.82 -9.76 9.31
N ASN A 17 -7.64 -10.37 8.43
CA ASN A 17 -7.15 -11.39 7.50
C ASN A 17 -6.17 -10.82 6.47
N SER A 18 -6.44 -9.63 5.94
CA SER A 18 -5.51 -8.95 5.01
C SER A 18 -4.17 -8.66 5.68
N LEU A 19 -4.19 -8.12 6.91
CA LEU A 19 -2.95 -7.88 7.67
C LEU A 19 -2.16 -9.18 7.89
N ARG A 20 -2.84 -10.28 8.21
CA ARG A 20 -2.19 -11.60 8.38
C ARG A 20 -1.59 -12.10 7.07
N GLN A 21 -2.27 -11.91 5.93
CA GLN A 21 -1.74 -12.28 4.62
C GLN A 21 -0.45 -11.51 4.30
N GLU A 22 -0.43 -10.20 4.56
CA GLU A 22 0.75 -9.36 4.35
C GLU A 22 1.90 -9.76 5.28
N GLN A 23 1.63 -10.07 6.55
CA GLN A 23 2.63 -10.60 7.47
C GLN A 23 3.30 -11.86 6.91
N ASN A 24 2.49 -12.81 6.43
CA ASN A 24 2.99 -14.07 5.89
C ASN A 24 3.76 -13.87 4.58
N LYS A 25 3.26 -12.98 3.72
CA LYS A 25 3.87 -12.69 2.42
C LYS A 25 5.25 -12.05 2.53
N TYR A 26 5.41 -11.13 3.46
CA TYR A 26 6.63 -10.33 3.60
C TYR A 26 7.50 -10.71 4.81
N GLY A 27 7.11 -11.70 5.58
CA GLY A 27 7.85 -12.09 6.78
C GLY A 27 7.93 -10.99 7.84
N ILE A 28 6.91 -10.13 7.92
CA ILE A 28 6.82 -9.03 8.89
C ILE A 28 5.96 -9.43 10.08
N LEU A 29 6.20 -8.79 11.21
CA LEU A 29 5.44 -9.03 12.44
C LEU A 29 4.64 -7.79 12.84
N LEU A 30 3.35 -7.95 13.09
CA LEU A 30 2.53 -6.92 13.69
C LEU A 30 2.73 -6.94 15.22
N CYS A 31 3.51 -5.97 15.72
CA CYS A 31 3.92 -5.94 17.13
C CYS A 31 2.90 -5.30 18.07
N GLY A 32 1.89 -4.61 17.52
CA GLY A 32 0.89 -3.94 18.34
C GLY A 32 -0.02 -3.03 17.53
N GLY A 33 -0.83 -2.28 18.22
CA GLY A 33 -1.73 -1.31 17.62
C GLY A 33 -2.86 -0.94 18.57
N ASP A 34 -3.56 0.11 18.22
CA ASP A 34 -4.74 0.58 18.91
C ASP A 34 -5.90 0.78 17.94
N THR A 35 -7.12 0.68 18.45
CA THR A 35 -8.34 0.85 17.67
C THR A 35 -9.28 1.80 18.39
N THR A 36 -9.57 2.93 17.76
CA THR A 36 -10.45 3.96 18.28
C THR A 36 -11.63 4.19 17.35
N PHE A 37 -12.68 4.81 17.87
CA PHE A 37 -13.88 5.17 17.10
C PHE A 37 -13.78 6.57 16.53
N SER A 38 -14.21 6.75 15.28
CA SER A 38 -14.34 8.06 14.63
C SER A 38 -15.42 8.02 13.54
N ASN A 39 -15.73 9.19 13.02
CA ASN A 39 -16.66 9.33 11.89
C ASN A 39 -16.06 8.87 10.55
N LYS A 40 -14.75 8.71 10.48
CA LYS A 40 -14.02 8.27 9.26
C LYS A 40 -13.17 7.05 9.57
N LEU A 41 -13.07 6.14 8.61
CA LEU A 41 -12.11 5.05 8.66
C LEU A 41 -10.73 5.59 8.25
N SER A 42 -9.74 5.40 9.11
CA SER A 42 -8.35 5.73 8.81
C SER A 42 -7.39 4.71 9.42
N PHE A 43 -6.22 4.60 8.81
CA PHE A 43 -5.12 3.76 9.26
C PHE A 43 -3.87 4.60 9.36
N SER A 44 -3.13 4.43 10.46
CA SER A 44 -1.76 4.91 10.59
C SER A 44 -0.88 3.69 10.83
N ILE A 45 0.15 3.52 10.02
CA ILE A 45 1.05 2.38 10.10
C ILE A 45 2.46 2.91 10.31
N THR A 46 3.15 2.40 11.33
CA THR A 46 4.56 2.65 11.57
C THR A 46 5.31 1.36 11.32
N SER A 47 6.30 1.40 10.43
CA SER A 47 7.17 0.26 10.15
C SER A 47 8.53 0.51 10.76
N VAL A 48 9.08 -0.51 11.43
CA VAL A 48 10.42 -0.51 11.99
C VAL A 48 11.19 -1.65 11.37
N GLY A 49 12.39 -1.36 10.85
CA GLY A 49 13.27 -2.35 10.27
C GLY A 49 14.71 -2.18 10.78
N PHE A 50 15.51 -3.21 10.61
CA PHE A 50 16.92 -3.21 10.98
C PHE A 50 17.75 -3.62 9.77
N SER A 51 18.84 -2.90 9.53
CA SER A 51 19.78 -3.22 8.45
C SER A 51 21.21 -2.90 8.90
N LYS A 52 22.16 -3.72 8.45
CA LYS A 52 23.59 -3.42 8.64
C LYS A 52 24.03 -2.25 7.76
N ASN A 53 23.44 -2.11 6.57
CA ASN A 53 23.72 -1.07 5.60
C ASN A 53 22.43 -0.30 5.30
N ILE A 54 22.29 0.89 5.90
CA ILE A 54 21.13 1.73 5.70
C ILE A 54 21.38 2.67 4.51
N VAL A 55 20.49 2.64 3.52
CA VAL A 55 20.50 3.59 2.39
C VAL A 55 19.61 4.77 2.75
N PHE A 56 20.19 5.95 2.87
CA PHE A 56 19.48 7.18 3.20
C PHE A 56 19.09 7.94 1.92
N ARG A 57 17.89 8.50 1.87
CA ARG A 57 17.40 9.30 0.73
C ARG A 57 18.23 10.54 0.43
N ASN A 58 18.88 11.13 1.44
CA ASN A 58 19.63 12.37 1.36
C ASN A 58 21.15 12.17 1.21
N LYS A 59 21.61 10.96 0.94
CA LYS A 59 23.03 10.64 0.78
C LYS A 59 23.43 10.20 -0.62
N VAL A 60 22.61 10.53 -1.61
CA VAL A 60 22.94 10.31 -3.04
C VAL A 60 24.14 11.16 -3.41
N LYS A 61 25.09 10.57 -4.11
CA LYS A 61 26.32 11.22 -4.59
C LYS A 61 26.25 11.43 -6.10
N HIS A 62 27.08 12.31 -6.61
CA HIS A 62 27.30 12.44 -8.04
C HIS A 62 27.82 11.09 -8.61
N ASN A 63 27.26 10.64 -9.73
CA ASN A 63 27.51 9.36 -10.39
C ASN A 63 26.90 8.12 -9.69
N ASP A 64 26.01 8.27 -8.73
CA ASP A 64 25.21 7.15 -8.24
C ASP A 64 24.15 6.75 -9.29
N ASP A 65 23.98 5.44 -9.48
CA ASP A 65 22.91 4.89 -10.32
C ASP A 65 21.58 4.89 -9.58
N VAL A 66 20.51 5.24 -10.29
CA VAL A 66 19.16 5.22 -9.76
C VAL A 66 18.40 4.02 -10.31
N TYR A 67 18.00 3.12 -9.45
CA TYR A 67 17.21 1.94 -9.79
C TYR A 67 15.77 2.11 -9.31
N VAL A 68 14.83 1.61 -10.12
CA VAL A 68 13.40 1.59 -9.79
C VAL A 68 12.87 0.18 -9.99
N THR A 69 12.09 -0.32 -9.03
CA THR A 69 11.38 -1.60 -9.15
C THR A 69 10.06 -1.40 -9.88
N GLY A 70 9.70 -2.33 -10.78
CA GLY A 70 8.44 -2.31 -11.52
C GLY A 70 8.41 -1.26 -12.66
N ASN A 71 7.21 -0.99 -13.14
CA ASN A 71 6.98 -0.05 -14.23
C ASN A 71 6.58 1.33 -13.69
N LEU A 72 7.30 2.36 -14.13
CA LEU A 72 6.96 3.73 -13.78
C LEU A 72 5.63 4.16 -14.43
N GLY A 73 4.75 4.73 -13.62
CA GLY A 73 3.52 5.33 -14.09
C GLY A 73 2.28 4.44 -14.10
N ASP A 74 2.40 3.12 -13.95
CA ASP A 74 1.25 2.20 -13.97
C ASP A 74 0.17 2.57 -12.95
N SER A 75 0.57 2.87 -11.73
CA SER A 75 -0.33 3.29 -10.65
C SER A 75 -1.02 4.63 -10.95
N TYR A 76 -0.29 5.57 -11.55
CA TYR A 76 -0.87 6.84 -11.98
C TYR A 76 -1.89 6.66 -13.11
N ILE A 77 -1.60 5.81 -14.09
CA ILE A 77 -2.54 5.46 -15.16
C ILE A 77 -3.79 4.82 -14.54
N GLY A 78 -3.63 3.92 -13.56
CA GLY A 78 -4.73 3.33 -12.82
C GLY A 78 -5.66 4.37 -12.18
N LEU A 79 -5.10 5.37 -11.53
CA LEU A 79 -5.87 6.51 -11.00
C LEU A 79 -6.61 7.27 -12.10
N LYS A 80 -5.96 7.54 -13.25
CA LYS A 80 -6.61 8.25 -14.37
C LYS A 80 -7.74 7.44 -15.00
N VAL A 81 -7.60 6.13 -15.06
CA VAL A 81 -8.66 5.21 -15.51
C VAL A 81 -9.86 5.24 -14.55
N LEU A 82 -9.62 5.19 -13.24
CA LEU A 82 -10.67 5.30 -12.22
C LEU A 82 -11.40 6.65 -12.27
N GLN A 83 -10.69 7.73 -12.59
CA GLN A 83 -11.26 9.07 -12.79
C GLN A 83 -11.95 9.24 -14.15
N ASN A 84 -12.07 8.20 -14.98
CA ASN A 84 -12.58 8.25 -16.36
C ASN A 84 -11.84 9.24 -17.28
N ARG A 85 -10.58 9.57 -16.97
CA ARG A 85 -9.73 10.48 -17.77
C ARG A 85 -8.93 9.77 -18.84
N VAL A 86 -8.79 8.45 -18.74
CA VAL A 86 -8.13 7.58 -19.73
C VAL A 86 -9.06 6.41 -20.03
N ARG A 87 -9.29 6.16 -21.33
CA ARG A 87 -10.01 4.99 -21.82
C ARG A 87 -9.02 3.96 -22.34
N THR A 88 -9.23 2.69 -22.01
CA THR A 88 -8.37 1.59 -22.42
C THR A 88 -9.20 0.30 -22.54
N SER A 89 -8.60 -0.75 -23.10
CA SER A 89 -9.23 -2.07 -23.13
C SER A 89 -9.51 -2.60 -21.73
N LYS A 90 -10.48 -3.50 -21.59
CA LYS A 90 -10.83 -4.09 -20.30
C LYS A 90 -9.61 -4.72 -19.60
N LYS A 91 -8.79 -5.48 -20.32
CA LYS A 91 -7.58 -6.13 -19.79
C LYS A 91 -6.60 -5.12 -19.21
N LEU A 92 -6.32 -4.03 -19.92
CA LEU A 92 -5.41 -2.98 -19.44
C LEU A 92 -6.02 -2.18 -18.30
N LYS A 93 -7.34 -1.94 -18.32
CA LYS A 93 -8.05 -1.32 -17.20
C LYS A 93 -7.86 -2.11 -15.92
N ASP A 94 -8.14 -3.41 -15.96
CA ASP A 94 -8.03 -4.29 -14.78
C ASP A 94 -6.59 -4.32 -14.27
N TYR A 95 -5.60 -4.38 -15.16
CA TYR A 95 -4.18 -4.33 -14.83
C TYR A 95 -3.80 -3.03 -14.11
N PHE A 96 -4.08 -1.87 -14.70
CA PHE A 96 -3.68 -0.59 -14.14
C PHE A 96 -4.44 -0.26 -12.84
N VAL A 97 -5.73 -0.60 -12.75
CA VAL A 97 -6.52 -0.42 -11.53
C VAL A 97 -5.98 -1.29 -10.40
N LYS A 98 -5.56 -2.53 -10.70
CA LYS A 98 -4.89 -3.39 -9.73
C LYS A 98 -3.60 -2.76 -9.24
N LYS A 99 -2.73 -2.27 -10.15
CA LYS A 99 -1.48 -1.58 -9.78
C LYS A 99 -1.67 -0.32 -8.92
N TYR A 100 -2.82 0.35 -9.05
CA TYR A 100 -3.16 1.48 -8.20
C TYR A 100 -3.56 1.05 -6.78
N TYR A 101 -4.36 0.00 -6.62
CA TYR A 101 -4.83 -0.46 -5.31
C TYR A 101 -3.84 -1.38 -4.60
N GLU A 102 -3.09 -2.16 -5.35
CA GLU A 102 -2.16 -3.19 -4.85
C GLU A 102 -0.79 -2.98 -5.51
N PRO A 103 -0.03 -1.93 -5.12
CA PRO A 103 1.31 -1.74 -5.65
C PRO A 103 2.21 -2.90 -5.22
N ASP A 104 2.96 -3.46 -6.17
CA ASP A 104 3.96 -4.48 -5.88
C ASP A 104 5.26 -3.82 -5.38
N ILE A 105 5.96 -4.52 -4.51
CA ILE A 105 7.28 -4.19 -3.98
C ILE A 105 8.31 -5.03 -4.72
#